data_1f73e658c4d2d3d55aa008ec40ad265a
#
_entry.id   1f73e658c4d2d3d55aa008ec40ad265a
#
_cell.length_a   1.000
_cell.length_b   1.000
_cell.length_c   1.000
_cell.angle_alpha   90.00
_cell.angle_beta   90.00
_cell.angle_gamma   90.00
#
_symmetry.space_group_name_H-M   'P 1'
#
loop_
_entity.id
_entity.type
_entity.pdbx_description
1 polymer ?
#
loop_
_entity_poly.entity_id
_entity_poly.type
_entity_poly.pdbx_seq_one_letter_code
_entity_poly.pdbx_strand_id
1 'polypeptide(L)'
;MINRLHMAMIELYRGDAKRIQHFCKVHSYAKLIAQMENVDDKCLFIIETAALTHDIGIHTCEEKYGECGGKMQEKEGPAIAAGLLDRLGFDSKVSERVQYLIGHHHTYNNIDGIDYQILVEADFLVNICDDNLTTVSYTHLRAHET
;
A
#
# COMPACT_ATOMS: atom_id res chain seq x y z
N MET A 1 -16.11 -6.84 1.07
CA MET A 1 -14.92 -6.95 0.18
C MET A 1 -13.61 -6.66 0.91
N ILE A 2 -13.50 -5.51 1.58
CA ILE A 2 -12.25 -5.14 2.26
C ILE A 2 -11.88 -6.15 3.37
N ASN A 3 -12.84 -6.57 4.16
CA ASN A 3 -12.54 -7.54 5.24
C ASN A 3 -12.08 -8.89 4.68
N ARG A 4 -12.63 -9.33 3.56
CA ARG A 4 -12.19 -10.56 2.90
C ARG A 4 -10.75 -10.43 2.39
N LEU A 5 -10.42 -9.27 1.80
CA LEU A 5 -9.06 -8.99 1.35
C LEU A 5 -8.09 -8.96 2.54
N HIS A 6 -8.50 -8.30 3.63
CA HIS A 6 -7.68 -8.19 4.83
C HIS A 6 -7.35 -9.59 5.38
N MET A 7 -8.36 -10.45 5.50
CA MET A 7 -8.14 -11.83 5.95
C MET A 7 -7.25 -12.61 4.98
N ALA A 8 -7.46 -12.43 3.67
CA ALA A 8 -6.63 -13.11 2.66
C ALA A 8 -5.15 -12.69 2.77
N MET A 9 -4.89 -11.42 3.03
CA MET A 9 -3.52 -10.93 3.22
C MET A 9 -2.89 -11.48 4.49
N ILE A 10 -3.65 -11.57 5.58
CA ILE A 10 -3.17 -12.17 6.83
C ILE A 10 -2.81 -13.64 6.60
N GLU A 11 -3.66 -14.38 5.89
CA GLU A 11 -3.39 -15.78 5.55
C GLU A 11 -2.14 -15.92 4.68
N LEU A 12 -2.01 -15.06 3.67
CA LEU A 12 -0.86 -15.08 2.76
C LEU A 12 0.45 -14.84 3.50
N TYR A 13 0.42 -13.99 4.52
CA TYR A 13 1.59 -13.61 5.30
C TYR A 13 1.71 -14.34 6.63
N ARG A 14 1.00 -15.47 6.77
CA ARG A 14 1.05 -16.27 8.01
C ARG A 14 2.51 -16.57 8.38
N GLY A 15 2.86 -16.31 9.63
CA GLY A 15 4.22 -16.50 10.12
C GLY A 15 5.09 -15.26 10.04
N ASP A 16 4.62 -14.20 9.39
CA ASP A 16 5.35 -12.95 9.22
C ASP A 16 4.63 -11.81 9.96
N ALA A 17 4.64 -11.89 11.28
CA ALA A 17 3.87 -10.97 12.14
C ALA A 17 4.25 -9.51 11.92
N LYS A 18 5.52 -9.23 11.71
CA LYS A 18 5.99 -7.85 11.53
C LYS A 18 5.36 -7.21 10.29
N ARG A 19 5.31 -7.94 9.19
CA ARG A 19 4.75 -7.41 7.94
C ARG A 19 3.23 -7.36 7.96
N ILE A 20 2.59 -8.30 8.66
CA ILE A 20 1.14 -8.23 8.88
C ILE A 20 0.81 -6.96 9.66
N GLN A 21 1.53 -6.66 10.72
CA GLN A 21 1.32 -5.44 11.49
C GLN A 21 1.56 -4.20 10.64
N HIS A 22 2.56 -4.22 9.78
CA HIS A 22 2.86 -3.09 8.90
C HIS A 22 1.66 -2.76 7.98
N PHE A 23 1.16 -3.74 7.22
CA PHE A 23 0.06 -3.41 6.29
C PHE A 23 -1.25 -3.13 7.03
N CYS A 24 -1.47 -3.70 8.20
CA CYS A 24 -2.63 -3.35 9.01
C CYS A 24 -2.57 -1.89 9.47
N LYS A 25 -1.40 -1.42 9.88
CA LYS A 25 -1.19 -0.03 10.29
C LYS A 25 -1.34 0.92 9.11
N VAL A 26 -0.73 0.59 7.96
CA VAL A 26 -0.85 1.40 6.75
C VAL A 26 -2.31 1.53 6.35
N HIS A 27 -3.05 0.43 6.38
CA HIS A 27 -4.49 0.44 6.09
C HIS A 27 -5.25 1.37 7.04
N SER A 28 -4.98 1.27 8.33
CA SER A 28 -5.64 2.10 9.34
C SER A 28 -5.39 3.59 9.12
N TYR A 29 -4.13 3.97 8.90
CA TYR A 29 -3.77 5.37 8.65
C TYR A 29 -4.32 5.88 7.33
N ALA A 30 -4.22 5.07 6.27
CA ALA A 30 -4.71 5.45 4.95
C ALA A 30 -6.22 5.71 4.99
N LYS A 31 -6.97 4.84 5.64
CA LYS A 31 -8.42 5.00 5.81
C LYS A 31 -8.74 6.28 6.58
N LEU A 32 -8.04 6.52 7.67
CA LEU A 32 -8.23 7.73 8.48
C LEU A 32 -7.98 8.99 7.66
N ILE A 33 -6.85 9.06 6.96
CA ILE A 33 -6.50 10.24 6.16
C ILE A 33 -7.53 10.43 5.05
N ALA A 34 -7.92 9.36 4.36
CA ALA A 34 -8.91 9.42 3.28
C ALA A 34 -10.25 9.96 3.77
N GLN A 35 -10.70 9.51 4.94
CA GLN A 35 -11.95 10.00 5.53
C GLN A 35 -11.86 11.46 5.93
N MET A 36 -10.73 11.89 6.48
CA MET A 36 -10.52 13.30 6.84
C MET A 36 -10.43 14.18 5.60
N GLU A 37 -9.95 13.66 4.48
CA GLU A 37 -9.87 14.40 3.21
C GLU A 37 -11.19 14.33 2.43
N ASN A 38 -12.20 13.65 2.95
CA ASN A 38 -13.53 13.54 2.35
C ASN A 38 -13.51 12.97 0.92
N VAL A 39 -12.65 11.97 0.67
CA VAL A 39 -12.65 11.28 -0.63
C VAL A 39 -13.96 10.53 -0.83
N ASP A 40 -14.37 10.30 -2.08
CA ASP A 40 -15.59 9.55 -2.33
C ASP A 40 -15.40 8.05 -2.04
N ASP A 41 -16.50 7.30 -2.01
CA ASP A 41 -16.49 5.88 -1.64
C ASP A 41 -15.62 5.04 -2.56
N LYS A 42 -15.60 5.34 -3.86
CA LYS A 42 -14.77 4.60 -4.81
C LYS A 42 -13.28 4.84 -4.54
N CYS A 43 -12.92 6.08 -4.29
CA CYS A 43 -11.53 6.44 -3.97
C CYS A 43 -11.10 5.79 -2.66
N LEU A 44 -11.96 5.83 -1.65
CA LEU A 44 -11.68 5.17 -0.36
C LEU A 44 -11.45 3.67 -0.55
N PHE A 45 -12.29 3.02 -1.36
CA PHE A 45 -12.16 1.60 -1.64
C PHE A 45 -10.81 1.26 -2.29
N ILE A 46 -10.39 2.06 -3.26
CA ILE A 46 -9.08 1.90 -3.90
C ILE A 46 -7.95 2.09 -2.89
N ILE A 47 -8.03 3.13 -2.06
CA ILE A 47 -7.01 3.42 -1.04
C ILE A 47 -6.88 2.27 -0.05
N GLU A 48 -8.00 1.77 0.47
CA GLU A 48 -7.97 0.66 1.42
C GLU A 48 -7.39 -0.60 0.79
N THR A 49 -7.79 -0.90 -0.45
CA THR A 49 -7.28 -2.05 -1.19
C THR A 49 -5.77 -1.95 -1.41
N ALA A 50 -5.32 -0.79 -1.86
CA ALA A 50 -3.89 -0.56 -2.10
C ALA A 50 -3.08 -0.62 -0.80
N ALA A 51 -3.60 -0.05 0.28
CA ALA A 51 -2.91 -0.07 1.57
C ALA A 51 -2.67 -1.50 2.06
N LEU A 52 -3.66 -2.37 1.92
CA LEU A 52 -3.53 -3.77 2.35
C LEU A 52 -2.56 -4.56 1.46
N THR A 53 -2.46 -4.23 0.18
CA THR A 53 -1.70 -5.03 -0.79
C THR A 53 -0.38 -4.42 -1.25
N HIS A 54 -0.04 -3.20 -0.79
CA HIS A 54 1.09 -2.47 -1.37
C HIS A 54 2.42 -3.23 -1.29
N ASP A 55 2.64 -4.02 -0.26
CA ASP A 55 3.87 -4.80 -0.06
C ASP A 55 3.74 -6.27 -0.47
N ILE A 56 2.71 -6.62 -1.25
CA ILE A 56 2.42 -8.02 -1.58
C ILE A 56 3.58 -8.73 -2.30
N GLY A 57 4.49 -7.97 -2.89
CA GLY A 57 5.64 -8.53 -3.61
C GLY A 57 6.83 -8.92 -2.74
N ILE A 58 6.80 -8.63 -1.45
CA ILE A 58 7.97 -8.81 -0.57
C ILE A 58 8.50 -10.26 -0.58
N HIS A 59 7.63 -11.24 -0.34
CA HIS A 59 8.07 -12.64 -0.25
C HIS A 59 8.61 -13.14 -1.60
N THR A 60 7.97 -12.74 -2.70
CA THR A 60 8.43 -13.08 -4.05
C THR A 60 9.80 -12.46 -4.32
N CYS A 61 10.00 -11.20 -3.92
CA CYS A 61 11.30 -10.54 -4.07
C CYS A 61 12.39 -11.26 -3.29
N GLU A 62 12.09 -11.67 -2.07
CA GLU A 62 13.04 -12.38 -1.25
C GLU A 62 13.42 -13.74 -1.87
N GLU A 63 12.45 -14.45 -2.42
CA GLU A 63 12.69 -15.74 -3.09
C GLU A 63 13.51 -15.58 -4.36
N LYS A 64 13.19 -14.58 -5.19
CA LYS A 64 13.84 -14.39 -6.49
C LYS A 64 15.21 -13.72 -6.39
N TYR A 65 15.33 -12.73 -5.52
CA TYR A 65 16.50 -11.85 -5.49
C TYR A 65 17.29 -11.90 -4.18
N GLY A 66 16.79 -12.61 -3.18
CA GLY A 66 17.39 -12.63 -1.85
C GLY A 66 17.21 -11.34 -1.06
N GLU A 67 16.48 -10.38 -1.60
CA GLU A 67 16.20 -9.09 -0.94
C GLU A 67 14.88 -8.52 -1.40
N CYS A 68 14.39 -7.49 -0.72
CA CYS A 68 13.09 -6.90 -0.99
C CYS A 68 13.12 -5.38 -1.09
N GLY A 69 14.01 -4.84 -1.92
CA GLY A 69 14.10 -3.41 -2.15
C GLY A 69 12.85 -2.83 -2.80
N GLY A 70 12.64 -1.52 -2.63
CA GLY A 70 11.43 -0.84 -3.12
C GLY A 70 11.18 -1.02 -4.61
N LYS A 71 12.21 -0.91 -5.44
CA LYS A 71 12.04 -1.05 -6.89
C LYS A 71 11.68 -2.48 -7.30
N MET A 72 12.18 -3.47 -6.57
CA MET A 72 11.82 -4.88 -6.80
C MET A 72 10.37 -5.13 -6.47
N GLN A 73 9.88 -4.53 -5.37
CA GLN A 73 8.48 -4.64 -4.97
C GLN A 73 7.57 -3.98 -6.01
N GLU A 74 7.97 -2.83 -6.55
CA GLU A 74 7.21 -2.15 -7.60
C GLU A 74 7.11 -3.01 -8.86
N LYS A 75 8.14 -3.80 -9.14
CA LYS A 75 8.17 -4.68 -10.31
C LYS A 75 7.31 -5.93 -10.10
N GLU A 76 7.46 -6.60 -8.96
CA GLU A 76 6.82 -7.90 -8.71
C GLU A 76 5.40 -7.79 -8.15
N GLY A 77 5.13 -6.74 -7.39
CA GLY A 77 3.87 -6.58 -6.67
C GLY A 77 2.60 -6.52 -7.51
N PRO A 78 2.56 -5.70 -8.57
CA PRO A 78 1.32 -5.50 -9.31
C PRO A 78 0.67 -6.78 -9.85
N ALA A 79 1.43 -7.67 -10.46
CA ALA A 79 0.88 -8.91 -11.01
C ALA A 79 0.36 -9.85 -9.92
N ILE A 80 1.04 -9.90 -8.79
CA ILE A 80 0.61 -10.73 -7.66
C ILE A 80 -0.69 -10.20 -7.08
N ALA A 81 -0.78 -8.88 -6.92
CA ALA A 81 -2.01 -8.22 -6.46
C ALA A 81 -3.16 -8.48 -7.43
N ALA A 82 -2.91 -8.35 -8.74
CA ALA A 82 -3.94 -8.60 -9.75
C ALA A 82 -4.54 -10.01 -9.62
N GLY A 83 -3.70 -11.02 -9.42
CA GLY A 83 -4.17 -12.39 -9.25
C GLY A 83 -5.03 -12.57 -8.00
N LEU A 84 -4.61 -11.99 -6.88
CA LEU A 84 -5.39 -12.06 -5.64
C LEU A 84 -6.72 -11.33 -5.77
N LEU A 85 -6.71 -10.11 -6.30
CA LEU A 85 -7.92 -9.31 -6.45
C LEU A 85 -8.92 -9.97 -7.40
N ASP A 86 -8.42 -10.58 -8.48
CA ASP A 86 -9.27 -11.31 -9.42
C ASP A 86 -9.95 -12.49 -8.72
N ARG A 87 -9.21 -13.27 -7.95
CA ARG A 87 -9.76 -14.41 -7.21
C ARG A 87 -10.84 -14.00 -6.20
N LEU A 88 -10.71 -12.79 -5.65
CA LEU A 88 -11.67 -12.26 -4.66
C LEU A 88 -12.85 -11.54 -5.31
N GLY A 89 -12.85 -11.40 -6.64
CA GLY A 89 -13.96 -10.80 -7.36
C GLY A 89 -13.95 -9.27 -7.40
N PHE A 90 -12.78 -8.65 -7.28
CA PHE A 90 -12.67 -7.19 -7.37
C PHE A 90 -12.89 -6.72 -8.80
N ASP A 91 -13.51 -5.54 -8.94
CA ASP A 91 -13.70 -4.90 -10.23
C ASP A 91 -12.36 -4.66 -10.94
N SER A 92 -12.32 -4.89 -12.26
CA SER A 92 -11.08 -4.78 -13.03
C SER A 92 -10.47 -3.37 -13.01
N LYS A 93 -11.31 -2.33 -13.01
CA LYS A 93 -10.81 -0.95 -12.96
C LYS A 93 -10.18 -0.61 -11.63
N VAL A 94 -10.78 -1.12 -10.54
CA VAL A 94 -10.19 -0.98 -9.20
C VAL A 94 -8.85 -1.69 -9.18
N SER A 95 -8.81 -2.93 -9.67
CA SER A 95 -7.57 -3.72 -9.71
C SER A 95 -6.47 -3.01 -10.52
N GLU A 96 -6.81 -2.45 -11.67
CA GLU A 96 -5.84 -1.72 -12.51
C GLU A 96 -5.23 -0.53 -11.77
N ARG A 97 -6.08 0.27 -11.09
CA ARG A 97 -5.56 1.42 -10.33
C ARG A 97 -4.70 0.97 -9.15
N VAL A 98 -5.12 -0.09 -8.46
CA VAL A 98 -4.34 -0.63 -7.33
C VAL A 98 -2.98 -1.13 -7.82
N GLN A 99 -2.93 -1.83 -8.97
CA GLN A 99 -1.68 -2.27 -9.57
C GLN A 99 -0.75 -1.08 -9.86
N TYR A 100 -1.30 0.01 -10.40
CA TYR A 100 -0.54 1.22 -10.66
C TYR A 100 0.06 1.77 -9.36
N LEU A 101 -0.76 1.87 -8.31
CA LEU A 101 -0.31 2.39 -7.02
C LEU A 101 0.80 1.51 -6.43
N ILE A 102 0.64 0.19 -6.49
CA ILE A 102 1.67 -0.74 -6.00
C ILE A 102 2.96 -0.57 -6.81
N GLY A 103 2.84 -0.41 -8.12
CA GLY A 103 3.98 -0.25 -9.02
C GLY A 103 4.72 1.07 -8.85
N HIS A 104 4.18 2.01 -8.07
CA HIS A 104 4.76 3.35 -7.90
C HIS A 104 4.90 3.77 -6.44
N HIS A 105 4.57 2.91 -5.46
CA HIS A 105 4.51 3.35 -4.06
C HIS A 105 5.86 3.70 -3.44
N HIS A 106 6.96 3.36 -4.10
CA HIS A 106 8.31 3.81 -3.73
C HIS A 106 8.85 4.88 -4.68
N THR A 107 7.98 5.45 -5.51
CA THR A 107 8.32 6.51 -6.47
C THR A 107 7.62 7.79 -6.01
N TYR A 108 8.38 8.83 -5.69
CA TYR A 108 7.84 10.01 -5.00
C TYR A 108 7.79 11.26 -5.87
N ASN A 109 8.21 11.17 -7.13
CA ASN A 109 8.04 12.24 -8.11
C ASN A 109 6.84 11.92 -8.99
N ASN A 110 6.10 12.97 -9.39
CA ASN A 110 4.90 12.83 -10.22
C ASN A 110 3.79 12.00 -9.57
N ILE A 111 3.52 12.27 -8.30
CA ILE A 111 2.41 11.62 -7.59
C ILE A 111 1.10 12.16 -8.17
N ASP A 112 0.40 11.33 -8.94
CA ASP A 112 -0.84 11.71 -9.61
C ASP A 112 -2.05 11.15 -8.88
N GLY A 113 -2.78 12.01 -8.24
CA GLY A 113 -4.02 11.63 -7.58
C GLY A 113 -3.91 11.50 -6.08
N ILE A 114 -5.03 11.77 -5.43
CA ILE A 114 -5.12 11.77 -3.97
C ILE A 114 -4.92 10.37 -3.39
N ASP A 115 -5.34 9.33 -4.10
CA ASP A 115 -5.17 7.95 -3.66
C ASP A 115 -3.68 7.58 -3.54
N TYR A 116 -2.89 7.97 -4.52
CA TYR A 116 -1.44 7.75 -4.53
C TYR A 116 -0.79 8.52 -3.37
N GLN A 117 -1.15 9.81 -3.24
CA GLN A 117 -0.60 10.66 -2.18
C GLN A 117 -0.90 10.09 -0.79
N ILE A 118 -2.14 9.65 -0.55
CA ILE A 118 -2.55 9.11 0.75
C ILE A 118 -1.81 7.81 1.05
N LEU A 119 -1.67 6.93 0.07
CA LEU A 119 -0.94 5.67 0.26
C LEU A 119 0.51 5.94 0.68
N VAL A 120 1.19 6.84 -0.04
CA VAL A 120 2.58 7.19 0.26
C VAL A 120 2.70 7.79 1.66
N GLU A 121 1.80 8.69 2.02
CA GLU A 121 1.81 9.31 3.35
C GLU A 121 1.58 8.31 4.46
N ALA A 122 0.61 7.40 4.28
CA ALA A 122 0.29 6.39 5.29
C ALA A 122 1.47 5.44 5.50
N ASP A 123 2.09 4.99 4.42
CA ASP A 123 3.27 4.12 4.48
C ASP A 123 4.43 4.82 5.18
N PHE A 124 4.64 6.09 4.84
CA PHE A 124 5.71 6.90 5.44
C PHE A 124 5.47 7.11 6.94
N LEU A 125 4.22 7.38 7.35
CA LEU A 125 3.86 7.55 8.76
C LEU A 125 4.16 6.29 9.58
N VAL A 126 3.82 5.13 9.04
CA VAL A 126 4.09 3.86 9.74
C VAL A 126 5.60 3.64 9.84
N ASN A 127 6.35 3.93 8.78
CA ASN A 127 7.80 3.79 8.79
C ASN A 127 8.47 4.75 9.79
N ILE A 128 7.94 5.97 9.95
CA ILE A 128 8.41 6.89 10.99
C ILE A 128 8.25 6.27 12.38
N CYS A 129 7.09 5.69 12.65
CA CYS A 129 6.80 5.09 13.95
C CYS A 129 7.66 3.84 14.21
N ASP A 130 7.80 2.99 13.18
CA ASP A 130 8.50 1.71 13.33
C ASP A 130 10.03 1.86 13.32
N ASP A 131 10.55 2.78 12.51
CA ASP A 131 11.99 2.93 12.28
C ASP A 131 12.60 4.16 12.98
N ASN A 132 11.81 4.84 13.81
CA ASN A 132 12.24 6.05 14.53
C ASN A 132 12.72 7.16 13.61
N LEU A 133 12.12 7.30 12.43
CA LEU A 133 12.40 8.40 11.53
C LEU A 133 11.91 9.72 12.15
N THR A 134 12.54 10.83 11.77
CA THR A 134 12.20 12.13 12.36
C THR A 134 10.92 12.71 11.76
N THR A 135 10.22 13.53 12.55
CA THR A 135 9.06 14.28 12.06
C THR A 135 9.46 15.26 10.95
N VAL A 136 10.72 15.67 10.90
CA VAL A 136 11.24 16.52 9.83
C VAL A 136 11.13 15.84 8.47
N SER A 137 11.48 14.55 8.40
CA SER A 137 11.35 13.78 7.15
C SER A 137 9.91 13.70 6.67
N TYR A 138 8.97 13.47 7.59
CA TYR A 138 7.55 13.44 7.27
C TYR A 138 7.04 14.83 6.82
N THR A 139 7.43 15.87 7.53
CA THR A 139 7.04 17.24 7.18
C THR A 139 7.54 17.59 5.78
N HIS A 140 8.74 17.17 5.43
CA HIS A 140 9.30 17.41 4.10
C HIS A 140 8.46 16.71 3.01
N LEU A 141 8.05 15.45 3.25
CA LEU A 141 7.19 14.72 2.32
C LEU A 141 5.83 15.42 2.15
N ARG A 142 5.20 15.84 3.26
CA ARG A 142 3.91 16.54 3.22
C ARG A 142 3.99 17.85 2.43
N ALA A 143 5.10 18.55 2.51
CA ALA A 143 5.28 19.84 1.81
C ALA A 143 5.20 19.68 0.29
N HIS A 144 5.43 18.48 -0.24
CA HIS A 144 5.35 18.22 -1.68
C HIS A 144 3.92 18.03 -2.18
N GLU A 145 2.93 17.92 -1.30
CA GLU A 145 1.52 17.77 -1.68
C GLU A 145 0.94 19.06 -2.27
N THR A 146 1.42 20.18 -1.84
CA THR A 146 0.90 21.48 -2.27
C THR A 146 1.76 22.05 -3.38
#